data_2474fee9c63a13b6f59387eb8b14da80
#
_entry.id   2474fee9c63a13b6f59387eb8b14da80
#
_cell.length_a   1.000
_cell.length_b   1.000
_cell.length_c   1.000
_cell.angle_alpha   90.00
_cell.angle_beta   90.00
_cell.angle_gamma   90.00
#
_symmetry.space_group_name_H-M   'P 1'
#
loop_
_entity.id
_entity.type
_entity.pdbx_description
1 polymer ?
#
loop_
_entity_poly.entity_id
_entity_poly.type
_entity_poly.pdbx_seq_one_letter_code
_entity_poly.pdbx_strand_id
1 'polypeptide(L)'
;LPPDAFMLRSLLFAAAFYAITGLMLVGLSWLLLAPRYWAMAGLKLHARIATWLLHVIVGTKMEVRGRENLPEGPVLVVAKHQSTWDTFALIPLFDDPAIILKDELKWIPFYGWFCVKFEHILVKRDKAAVALKAMVADAKDRVADGRQVLIFPEGTRTAPGAPPDYKPGYLALYDALAVPCVPVALNSGLFWPRRKFMRYPGTIVVSFLPPVPPGLPRKVAKERIESALEAESRSLIAEARMDSPTAPFSNSEK
;
A
#
# COMPACT_ATOMS: atom_id res chain seq x y z
N LEU A 1 -10.71 -6.70 25.36
CA LEU A 1 -9.46 -7.06 26.03
C LEU A 1 -8.96 -5.87 26.85
N PRO A 2 -8.32 -6.07 28.01
CA PRO A 2 -7.69 -5.00 28.77
C PRO A 2 -6.54 -4.37 27.98
N PRO A 3 -6.18 -3.08 28.24
CA PRO A 3 -5.12 -2.37 27.54
C PRO A 3 -3.76 -3.11 27.51
N ASP A 4 -3.42 -3.79 28.60
CA ASP A 4 -2.19 -4.53 28.75
C ASP A 4 -2.11 -5.74 27.79
N ALA A 5 -3.24 -6.36 27.47
CA ALA A 5 -3.29 -7.47 26.51
C ALA A 5 -3.03 -6.99 25.07
N PHE A 6 -3.49 -5.79 24.70
CA PHE A 6 -3.17 -5.20 23.39
C PHE A 6 -1.70 -4.82 23.29
N MET A 7 -1.12 -4.31 24.39
CA MET A 7 0.30 -3.97 24.44
C MET A 7 1.17 -5.21 24.28
N LEU A 8 0.90 -6.29 25.03
CA LEU A 8 1.65 -7.55 24.93
C LEU A 8 1.56 -8.15 23.52
N ARG A 9 0.36 -8.22 22.92
CA ARG A 9 0.17 -8.71 21.55
C ARG A 9 0.91 -7.84 20.53
N SER A 10 0.88 -6.52 20.68
CA SER A 10 1.62 -5.60 19.80
C SER A 10 3.13 -5.80 19.92
N LEU A 11 3.65 -6.03 21.13
CA LEU A 11 5.07 -6.30 21.37
C LEU A 11 5.49 -7.63 20.75
N LEU A 12 4.74 -8.70 20.99
CA LEU A 12 5.00 -10.01 20.39
C LEU A 12 4.96 -9.96 18.86
N PHE A 13 3.96 -9.26 18.30
CA PHE A 13 3.88 -9.06 16.87
C PHE A 13 5.07 -8.26 16.33
N ALA A 14 5.45 -7.15 16.98
CA ALA A 14 6.59 -6.35 16.55
C ALA A 14 7.89 -7.18 16.56
N ALA A 15 8.14 -7.94 17.63
CA ALA A 15 9.30 -8.83 17.73
C ALA A 15 9.30 -9.88 16.59
N ALA A 16 8.19 -10.56 16.37
CA ALA A 16 8.05 -11.55 15.30
C ALA A 16 8.19 -10.93 13.90
N PHE A 17 7.55 -9.78 13.65
CA PHE A 17 7.58 -9.08 12.37
C PHE A 17 9.00 -8.63 12.01
N TYR A 18 9.73 -7.98 12.95
CA TYR A 18 11.09 -7.53 12.67
C TYR A 18 12.08 -8.70 12.60
N ALA A 19 11.89 -9.75 13.40
CA ALA A 19 12.71 -10.95 13.32
C ALA A 19 12.57 -11.65 11.97
N ILE A 20 11.33 -11.92 11.51
CA ILE A 20 11.12 -12.56 10.20
C ILE A 20 11.57 -11.67 9.05
N THR A 21 11.36 -10.35 9.15
CA THR A 21 11.83 -9.40 8.14
C THR A 21 13.36 -9.43 8.04
N GLY A 22 14.07 -9.35 9.16
CA GLY A 22 15.54 -9.43 9.19
C GLY A 22 16.07 -10.78 8.68
N LEU A 23 15.48 -11.88 9.15
CA LEU A 23 15.85 -13.24 8.71
C LEU A 23 15.65 -13.42 7.21
N MET A 24 14.52 -12.93 6.65
CA MET A 24 14.26 -13.06 5.22
C MET A 24 15.13 -12.12 4.40
N LEU A 25 15.36 -10.87 4.83
CA LEU A 25 16.26 -9.95 4.13
C LEU A 25 17.68 -10.51 4.01
N VAL A 26 18.21 -11.13 5.08
CA VAL A 26 19.54 -11.72 5.08
C VAL A 26 19.52 -13.09 4.40
N GLY A 27 18.62 -13.98 4.81
CA GLY A 27 18.57 -15.36 4.32
C GLY A 27 18.22 -15.49 2.84
N LEU A 28 17.45 -14.53 2.30
CA LEU A 28 17.09 -14.49 0.88
C LEU A 28 17.97 -13.51 0.08
N SER A 29 19.07 -12.98 0.65
CA SER A 29 19.94 -12.01 -0.03
C SER A 29 20.56 -12.58 -1.33
N TRP A 30 20.74 -13.90 -1.45
CA TRP A 30 21.15 -14.55 -2.70
C TRP A 30 20.17 -14.30 -3.86
N LEU A 31 18.90 -14.02 -3.59
CA LEU A 31 17.89 -13.65 -4.60
C LEU A 31 18.22 -12.33 -5.32
N LEU A 32 19.11 -11.52 -4.76
CA LEU A 32 19.64 -10.32 -5.45
C LEU A 32 20.37 -10.71 -6.76
N LEU A 33 20.97 -11.90 -6.81
CA LEU A 33 21.67 -12.44 -7.98
C LEU A 33 20.76 -13.33 -8.84
N ALA A 34 19.59 -13.74 -8.34
CA ALA A 34 18.64 -14.60 -9.05
C ALA A 34 17.72 -13.75 -9.97
N PRO A 35 16.94 -14.37 -10.88
CA PRO A 35 15.90 -13.69 -11.64
C PRO A 35 14.91 -12.93 -10.75
N ARG A 36 14.42 -11.76 -11.20
CA ARG A 36 13.55 -10.86 -10.43
C ARG A 36 12.28 -11.54 -9.91
N TYR A 37 11.68 -12.42 -10.70
CA TYR A 37 10.45 -13.12 -10.30
C TYR A 37 10.63 -14.01 -9.05
N TRP A 38 11.83 -14.58 -8.82
CA TRP A 38 12.11 -15.33 -7.60
C TRP A 38 12.18 -14.40 -6.38
N ALA A 39 12.82 -13.23 -6.55
CA ALA A 39 12.87 -12.23 -5.50
C ALA A 39 11.45 -11.71 -5.18
N MET A 40 10.61 -11.47 -6.20
CA MET A 40 9.21 -11.08 -6.03
C MET A 40 8.39 -12.17 -5.30
N ALA A 41 8.64 -13.45 -5.60
CA ALA A 41 8.01 -14.55 -4.87
C ALA A 41 8.42 -14.55 -3.38
N GLY A 42 9.69 -14.27 -3.08
CA GLY A 42 10.19 -14.08 -1.70
C GLY A 42 9.50 -12.90 -0.98
N LEU A 43 9.32 -11.78 -1.67
CA LEU A 43 8.60 -10.62 -1.13
C LEU A 43 7.12 -10.93 -0.85
N LYS A 44 6.44 -11.61 -1.77
CA LYS A 44 5.06 -12.06 -1.58
C LYS A 44 4.94 -13.05 -0.41
N LEU A 45 5.92 -13.95 -0.25
CA LEU A 45 5.97 -14.87 0.88
C LEU A 45 6.13 -14.10 2.20
N HIS A 46 7.07 -13.15 2.26
CA HIS A 46 7.23 -12.28 3.44
C HIS A 46 5.90 -11.58 3.80
N ALA A 47 5.23 -10.98 2.81
CA ALA A 47 3.97 -10.29 3.02
C ALA A 47 2.88 -11.22 3.58
N ARG A 48 2.78 -12.45 3.06
CA ARG A 48 1.82 -13.46 3.54
C ARG A 48 2.14 -13.90 4.98
N ILE A 49 3.41 -14.13 5.30
CA ILE A 49 3.84 -14.48 6.66
C ILE A 49 3.54 -13.32 7.61
N ALA A 50 3.88 -12.08 7.24
CA ALA A 50 3.65 -10.90 8.06
C ALA A 50 2.15 -10.65 8.34
N THR A 51 1.28 -10.83 7.34
CA THR A 51 -0.16 -10.71 7.51
C THR A 51 -0.74 -11.86 8.33
N TRP A 52 -0.22 -13.08 8.17
CA TRP A 52 -0.58 -14.23 9.00
C TRP A 52 -0.17 -14.03 10.46
N LEU A 53 1.06 -13.56 10.74
CA LEU A 53 1.50 -13.24 12.10
C LEU A 53 0.63 -12.15 12.73
N LEU A 54 0.25 -11.12 11.97
CA LEU A 54 -0.66 -10.08 12.44
C LEU A 54 -2.03 -10.67 12.81
N HIS A 55 -2.53 -11.61 12.01
CA HIS A 55 -3.78 -12.30 12.29
C HIS A 55 -3.70 -13.17 13.55
N VAL A 56 -2.69 -14.03 13.65
CA VAL A 56 -2.58 -15.01 14.75
C VAL A 56 -2.27 -14.32 16.08
N ILE A 57 -1.38 -13.33 16.09
CA ILE A 57 -0.91 -12.69 17.33
C ILE A 57 -1.87 -11.58 17.77
N VAL A 58 -2.28 -10.71 16.85
CA VAL A 58 -3.10 -9.53 17.16
C VAL A 58 -4.59 -9.80 16.98
N GLY A 59 -4.96 -10.66 16.03
CA GLY A 59 -6.35 -10.90 15.63
C GLY A 59 -6.83 -9.98 14.50
N THR A 60 -5.89 -9.38 13.75
CA THR A 60 -6.23 -8.52 12.62
C THR A 60 -6.33 -9.35 11.35
N LYS A 61 -7.50 -9.40 10.72
CA LYS A 61 -7.78 -10.10 9.46
C LYS A 61 -7.62 -9.17 8.27
N MET A 62 -7.50 -9.73 7.08
CA MET A 62 -7.59 -9.00 5.81
C MET A 62 -8.78 -9.53 5.01
N GLU A 63 -9.58 -8.61 4.49
CA GLU A 63 -10.67 -8.89 3.54
C GLU A 63 -10.40 -8.10 2.25
N VAL A 64 -10.62 -8.74 1.10
CA VAL A 64 -10.46 -8.11 -0.20
C VAL A 64 -11.82 -8.07 -0.90
N ARG A 65 -12.25 -6.87 -1.30
CA ARG A 65 -13.50 -6.62 -2.01
C ARG A 65 -13.23 -6.07 -3.41
N GLY A 66 -14.12 -6.32 -4.34
CA GLY A 66 -14.05 -5.76 -5.70
C GLY A 66 -12.85 -6.25 -6.49
N ARG A 67 -12.31 -7.45 -6.22
CA ARG A 67 -11.14 -8.00 -6.92
C ARG A 67 -11.35 -8.08 -8.43
N GLU A 68 -12.57 -8.27 -8.87
CA GLU A 68 -13.03 -8.29 -10.26
C GLU A 68 -12.85 -6.95 -10.99
N ASN A 69 -12.70 -5.86 -10.25
CA ASN A 69 -12.40 -4.53 -10.80
C ASN A 69 -10.94 -4.34 -11.22
N LEU A 70 -10.06 -5.26 -10.83
CA LEU A 70 -8.67 -5.23 -11.25
C LEU A 70 -8.52 -5.96 -12.60
N PRO A 71 -8.29 -5.24 -13.71
CA PRO A 71 -8.11 -5.85 -15.01
C PRO A 71 -6.80 -6.64 -15.07
N GLU A 72 -6.73 -7.60 -15.98
CA GLU A 72 -5.49 -8.29 -16.30
C GLU A 72 -4.50 -7.36 -17.01
N GLY A 73 -3.20 -7.58 -16.79
CA GLY A 73 -2.12 -6.81 -17.40
C GLY A 73 -1.82 -5.47 -16.74
N PRO A 74 -1.28 -4.51 -17.49
CA PRO A 74 -0.81 -3.25 -16.95
C PRO A 74 -1.97 -2.34 -16.52
N VAL A 75 -1.85 -1.77 -15.33
CA VAL A 75 -2.84 -0.89 -14.71
C VAL A 75 -2.14 0.10 -13.78
N LEU A 76 -2.69 1.31 -13.69
CA LEU A 76 -2.32 2.26 -12.66
C LEU A 76 -3.20 2.03 -11.43
N VAL A 77 -2.61 1.66 -10.31
CA VAL A 77 -3.29 1.51 -9.02
C VAL A 77 -3.05 2.74 -8.17
N VAL A 78 -4.10 3.41 -7.78
CA VAL A 78 -4.08 4.60 -6.91
C VAL A 78 -4.67 4.21 -5.57
N ALA A 79 -3.82 3.91 -4.58
CA ALA A 79 -4.24 3.36 -3.29
C ALA A 79 -4.14 4.39 -2.16
N LYS A 80 -5.10 4.40 -1.24
CA LYS A 80 -4.99 5.14 0.04
C LYS A 80 -3.77 4.63 0.82
N HIS A 81 -3.13 5.54 1.57
CA HIS A 81 -1.97 5.20 2.40
C HIS A 81 -2.16 5.61 3.85
N GLN A 82 -2.45 4.66 4.72
CA GLN A 82 -2.75 4.90 6.12
C GLN A 82 -1.74 4.23 7.07
N SER A 83 -1.11 3.14 6.64
CA SER A 83 -0.30 2.27 7.47
C SER A 83 0.99 1.80 6.79
N THR A 84 1.96 1.33 7.58
CA THR A 84 3.09 0.54 7.05
C THR A 84 2.59 -0.77 6.42
N TRP A 85 1.49 -1.31 6.93
CA TRP A 85 0.84 -2.51 6.42
C TRP A 85 0.58 -2.43 4.89
N ASP A 86 0.15 -1.28 4.39
CA ASP A 86 -0.21 -1.07 2.99
C ASP A 86 0.96 -1.35 2.04
N THR A 87 2.19 -1.06 2.48
CA THR A 87 3.39 -1.16 1.64
C THR A 87 3.81 -2.59 1.33
N PHE A 88 3.39 -3.56 2.12
CA PHE A 88 3.73 -4.96 1.89
C PHE A 88 2.49 -5.86 1.67
N ALA A 89 1.40 -5.62 2.40
CA ALA A 89 0.23 -6.50 2.36
C ALA A 89 -0.55 -6.40 1.03
N LEU A 90 -0.45 -5.29 0.31
CA LEU A 90 -1.04 -5.16 -1.02
C LEU A 90 -0.28 -5.95 -2.10
N ILE A 91 1.03 -6.21 -1.93
CA ILE A 91 1.88 -6.82 -2.95
C ILE A 91 1.37 -8.18 -3.44
N PRO A 92 0.94 -9.12 -2.57
CA PRO A 92 0.42 -10.42 -3.03
C PRO A 92 -0.89 -10.33 -3.82
N LEU A 93 -1.56 -9.18 -3.81
CA LEU A 93 -2.80 -8.96 -4.55
C LEU A 93 -2.56 -8.63 -6.04
N PHE A 94 -1.31 -8.42 -6.45
CA PHE A 94 -0.91 -8.10 -7.82
C PHE A 94 0.05 -9.16 -8.36
N ASP A 95 0.16 -9.26 -9.69
CA ASP A 95 1.05 -10.24 -10.32
C ASP A 95 2.51 -9.81 -10.21
N ASP A 96 2.85 -8.62 -10.65
CA ASP A 96 4.20 -8.07 -10.61
C ASP A 96 4.19 -6.55 -10.40
N PRO A 97 3.81 -6.07 -9.20
CA PRO A 97 3.64 -4.64 -8.96
C PRO A 97 4.97 -3.90 -8.92
N ALA A 98 5.02 -2.75 -9.59
CA ALA A 98 6.05 -1.74 -9.43
C ALA A 98 5.50 -0.62 -8.53
N ILE A 99 6.05 -0.47 -7.34
CA ILE A 99 5.58 0.50 -6.34
C ILE A 99 6.39 1.78 -6.46
N ILE A 100 5.71 2.94 -6.39
CA ILE A 100 6.38 4.23 -6.32
C ILE A 100 6.79 4.50 -4.87
N LEU A 101 8.10 4.59 -4.65
CA LEU A 101 8.73 4.72 -3.35
C LEU A 101 9.63 5.96 -3.27
N LYS A 102 9.99 6.36 -2.07
CA LYS A 102 11.01 7.41 -1.84
C LYS A 102 12.40 6.91 -2.20
N ASP A 103 13.18 7.72 -2.93
CA ASP A 103 14.56 7.37 -3.34
C ASP A 103 15.49 7.07 -2.15
N GLU A 104 15.27 7.72 -1.00
CA GLU A 104 16.10 7.51 0.20
C GLU A 104 16.03 6.06 0.72
N LEU A 105 14.98 5.32 0.41
CA LEU A 105 14.82 3.93 0.83
C LEU A 105 15.87 2.99 0.23
N LYS A 106 16.46 3.34 -0.90
CA LYS A 106 17.52 2.53 -1.55
C LYS A 106 18.81 2.43 -0.72
N TRP A 107 19.01 3.37 0.23
CA TRP A 107 20.20 3.39 1.07
C TRP A 107 20.08 2.49 2.32
N ILE A 108 18.90 1.92 2.58
CA ILE A 108 18.72 0.96 3.68
C ILE A 108 19.35 -0.36 3.25
N PRO A 109 20.36 -0.88 3.98
CA PRO A 109 21.01 -2.14 3.64
C PRO A 109 20.01 -3.28 3.45
N PHE A 110 20.26 -4.15 2.48
CA PHE A 110 19.39 -5.23 2.02
C PHE A 110 18.03 -4.76 1.49
N TYR A 111 17.25 -4.03 2.30
CA TYR A 111 15.92 -3.56 1.90
C TYR A 111 15.97 -2.70 0.63
N GLY A 112 16.87 -1.73 0.59
CA GLY A 112 17.04 -0.84 -0.57
C GLY A 112 17.55 -1.59 -1.80
N TRP A 113 18.45 -2.55 -1.61
CA TRP A 113 18.94 -3.40 -2.70
C TRP A 113 17.81 -4.23 -3.31
N PHE A 114 16.90 -4.76 -2.47
CA PHE A 114 15.71 -5.43 -2.95
C PHE A 114 14.73 -4.47 -3.64
N CYS A 115 14.55 -3.23 -3.17
CA CYS A 115 13.73 -2.24 -3.88
C CYS A 115 14.23 -1.98 -5.31
N VAL A 116 15.56 -1.91 -5.49
CA VAL A 116 16.19 -1.82 -6.81
C VAL A 116 15.98 -3.11 -7.61
N LYS A 117 16.18 -4.28 -6.99
CA LYS A 117 15.99 -5.60 -7.62
C LYS A 117 14.56 -5.82 -8.11
N PHE A 118 13.56 -5.33 -7.36
CA PHE A 118 12.15 -5.37 -7.77
C PHE A 118 11.82 -4.36 -8.86
N GLU A 119 12.79 -3.49 -9.21
CA GLU A 119 12.58 -2.39 -10.16
C GLU A 119 11.41 -1.50 -9.76
N HIS A 120 11.31 -1.20 -8.47
CA HIS A 120 10.38 -0.20 -7.96
C HIS A 120 10.78 1.19 -8.45
N ILE A 121 9.81 2.08 -8.59
CA ILE A 121 10.02 3.44 -9.09
C ILE A 121 10.46 4.33 -7.93
N LEU A 122 11.73 4.73 -7.92
CA LEU A 122 12.33 5.51 -6.84
C LEU A 122 12.29 7.01 -7.16
N VAL A 123 11.60 7.80 -6.33
CA VAL A 123 11.33 9.23 -6.60
C VAL A 123 12.10 10.13 -5.64
N LYS A 124 12.98 10.99 -6.17
CA LYS A 124 13.62 12.08 -5.45
C LYS A 124 12.66 13.27 -5.35
N ARG A 125 12.53 13.87 -4.16
CA ARG A 125 11.52 14.92 -3.91
C ARG A 125 12.08 16.35 -4.00
N ASP A 126 13.38 16.50 -4.09
CA ASP A 126 14.10 17.78 -4.04
C ASP A 126 13.96 18.64 -5.33
N LYS A 127 13.63 18.02 -6.48
CA LYS A 127 13.43 18.71 -7.77
C LYS A 127 12.11 18.26 -8.41
N ALA A 128 10.99 18.78 -7.96
CA ALA A 128 9.65 18.29 -8.24
C ALA A 128 9.36 18.02 -9.73
N ALA A 129 9.71 18.94 -10.64
CA ALA A 129 9.44 18.78 -12.08
C ALA A 129 10.32 17.68 -12.71
N VAL A 130 11.60 17.62 -12.33
CA VAL A 130 12.54 16.59 -12.83
C VAL A 130 12.14 15.21 -12.29
N ALA A 131 11.83 15.16 -11.00
CA ALA A 131 11.38 13.94 -10.34
C ALA A 131 10.08 13.39 -10.96
N LEU A 132 9.14 14.29 -11.27
CA LEU A 132 7.88 13.90 -11.92
C LEU A 132 8.13 13.32 -13.32
N LYS A 133 8.99 13.95 -14.12
CA LYS A 133 9.36 13.47 -15.46
C LYS A 133 10.04 12.09 -15.40
N ALA A 134 10.99 11.90 -14.48
CA ALA A 134 11.67 10.62 -14.28
C ALA A 134 10.69 9.53 -13.83
N MET A 135 9.84 9.82 -12.83
CA MET A 135 8.82 8.90 -12.35
C MET A 135 7.88 8.43 -13.48
N VAL A 136 7.46 9.35 -14.34
CA VAL A 136 6.59 9.02 -15.50
C VAL A 136 7.34 8.15 -16.52
N ALA A 137 8.62 8.43 -16.78
CA ALA A 137 9.43 7.63 -17.69
C ALA A 137 9.58 6.20 -17.16
N ASP A 138 10.03 6.04 -15.91
CA ASP A 138 10.16 4.72 -15.28
C ASP A 138 8.82 3.96 -15.25
N ALA A 139 7.70 4.66 -14.98
CA ALA A 139 6.39 4.03 -14.96
C ALA A 139 5.96 3.55 -16.35
N LYS A 140 6.29 4.28 -17.42
CA LYS A 140 6.05 3.83 -18.80
C LYS A 140 6.80 2.54 -19.12
N ASP A 141 8.05 2.44 -18.70
CA ASP A 141 8.84 1.22 -18.89
C ASP A 141 8.20 0.04 -18.15
N ARG A 142 7.73 0.24 -16.90
CA ARG A 142 7.04 -0.82 -16.15
C ARG A 142 5.72 -1.26 -16.80
N VAL A 143 4.94 -0.30 -17.33
CA VAL A 143 3.71 -0.60 -18.08
C VAL A 143 4.01 -1.34 -19.38
N ALA A 144 5.08 -0.97 -20.10
CA ALA A 144 5.52 -1.68 -21.31
C ALA A 144 5.96 -3.13 -21.01
N ASP A 145 6.51 -3.39 -19.81
CA ASP A 145 6.81 -4.72 -19.30
C ASP A 145 5.57 -5.51 -18.83
N GLY A 146 4.35 -4.97 -19.01
CA GLY A 146 3.09 -5.62 -18.61
C GLY A 146 2.78 -5.51 -17.10
N ARG A 147 3.48 -4.67 -16.35
CA ARG A 147 3.40 -4.59 -14.89
C ARG A 147 2.33 -3.61 -14.41
N GLN A 148 1.83 -3.87 -13.20
CA GLN A 148 0.97 -2.93 -12.47
C GLN A 148 1.84 -1.86 -11.80
N VAL A 149 1.47 -0.59 -11.95
CA VAL A 149 2.12 0.55 -11.27
C VAL A 149 1.28 0.98 -10.07
N LEU A 150 1.81 0.89 -8.86
CA LEU A 150 1.13 1.27 -7.62
C LEU A 150 1.66 2.61 -7.09
N ILE A 151 0.77 3.56 -6.88
CA ILE A 151 1.08 4.84 -6.26
C ILE A 151 0.17 5.10 -5.04
N PHE A 152 0.77 5.65 -4.00
CA PHE A 152 0.07 6.26 -2.87
C PHE A 152 0.02 7.78 -3.09
N PRO A 153 -1.13 8.35 -3.55
CA PRO A 153 -1.19 9.73 -4.04
C PRO A 153 -0.97 10.77 -2.95
N GLU A 154 -1.17 10.42 -1.67
CA GLU A 154 -0.89 11.31 -0.54
C GLU A 154 0.63 11.51 -0.32
N GLY A 155 1.46 10.62 -0.85
CA GLY A 155 2.91 10.66 -0.72
C GLY A 155 3.43 10.47 0.72
N THR A 156 2.53 10.29 1.67
CA THR A 156 2.81 9.95 3.08
C THR A 156 1.59 9.25 3.67
N ARG A 157 1.79 8.53 4.78
CA ARG A 157 0.67 7.91 5.50
C ARG A 157 -0.21 8.99 6.14
N THR A 158 -1.52 8.92 5.91
CA THR A 158 -2.55 9.79 6.49
C THR A 158 -3.41 9.02 7.49
N ALA A 159 -3.94 9.70 8.50
CA ALA A 159 -4.86 9.06 9.44
C ALA A 159 -6.20 8.74 8.75
N PRO A 160 -6.90 7.66 9.14
CA PRO A 160 -8.27 7.43 8.70
C PRO A 160 -9.16 8.63 9.01
N GLY A 161 -9.96 9.09 8.03
CA GLY A 161 -10.84 10.26 8.17
C GLY A 161 -10.14 11.63 8.08
N ALA A 162 -8.81 11.68 7.92
CA ALA A 162 -8.13 12.95 7.70
C ALA A 162 -8.55 13.58 6.35
N PRO A 163 -8.56 14.93 6.25
CA PRO A 163 -8.83 15.60 4.99
C PRO A 163 -7.90 15.09 3.88
N PRO A 164 -8.42 14.92 2.64
CA PRO A 164 -7.63 14.44 1.53
C PRO A 164 -6.56 15.44 1.11
N ASP A 165 -5.32 14.96 0.92
CA ASP A 165 -4.18 15.75 0.42
C ASP A 165 -3.47 14.97 -0.68
N TYR A 166 -4.10 14.88 -1.86
CA TYR A 166 -3.56 14.14 -3.00
C TYR A 166 -2.58 14.99 -3.82
N LYS A 167 -1.36 14.50 -3.96
CA LYS A 167 -0.32 15.14 -4.78
C LYS A 167 -0.58 14.89 -6.27
N PRO A 168 -0.31 15.84 -7.16
CA PRO A 168 -0.69 15.76 -8.58
C PRO A 168 0.04 14.67 -9.39
N GLY A 169 1.01 13.98 -8.79
CA GLY A 169 1.83 12.96 -9.45
C GLY A 169 1.02 11.80 -10.04
N TYR A 170 -0.04 11.34 -9.36
CA TYR A 170 -0.87 10.25 -9.86
C TYR A 170 -1.65 10.64 -11.12
N LEU A 171 -2.06 11.93 -11.25
CA LEU A 171 -2.71 12.43 -12.45
C LEU A 171 -1.74 12.53 -13.64
N ALA A 172 -0.48 12.87 -13.38
CA ALA A 172 0.53 12.85 -14.44
C ALA A 172 0.79 11.42 -14.95
N LEU A 173 0.74 10.43 -14.06
CA LEU A 173 0.80 9.02 -14.44
C LEU A 173 -0.45 8.60 -15.23
N TYR A 174 -1.63 8.97 -14.76
CA TYR A 174 -2.89 8.67 -15.45
C TYR A 174 -2.88 9.20 -16.90
N ASP A 175 -2.46 10.45 -17.08
CA ASP A 175 -2.40 11.08 -18.42
C ASP A 175 -1.35 10.41 -19.32
N ALA A 176 -0.22 9.95 -18.73
CA ALA A 176 0.94 9.50 -19.49
C ALA A 176 0.96 8.00 -19.81
N LEU A 177 0.34 7.17 -18.97
CA LEU A 177 0.42 5.70 -19.11
C LEU A 177 -0.64 5.13 -20.05
N ALA A 178 -1.76 5.83 -20.26
CA ALA A 178 -2.86 5.39 -21.11
C ALA A 178 -3.39 3.97 -20.79
N VAL A 179 -3.36 3.58 -19.51
CA VAL A 179 -3.91 2.32 -19.00
C VAL A 179 -5.07 2.59 -18.04
N PRO A 180 -5.95 1.61 -17.75
CA PRO A 180 -6.99 1.77 -16.74
C PRO A 180 -6.38 2.18 -15.40
N CYS A 181 -7.10 3.04 -14.66
CA CYS A 181 -6.73 3.43 -13.31
C CYS A 181 -7.70 2.81 -12.30
N VAL A 182 -7.20 1.98 -11.40
CA VAL A 182 -8.00 1.35 -10.34
C VAL A 182 -7.75 2.06 -9.02
N PRO A 183 -8.73 2.79 -8.46
CA PRO A 183 -8.64 3.33 -7.12
C PRO A 183 -8.78 2.19 -6.10
N VAL A 184 -7.98 2.23 -5.02
CA VAL A 184 -8.03 1.24 -3.94
C VAL A 184 -8.17 1.95 -2.60
N ALA A 185 -9.33 1.76 -1.96
CA ALA A 185 -9.60 2.26 -0.63
C ALA A 185 -9.26 1.18 0.42
N LEU A 186 -8.95 1.63 1.64
CA LEU A 186 -8.66 0.74 2.75
C LEU A 186 -8.85 1.46 4.10
N ASN A 187 -8.94 0.68 5.17
CA ASN A 187 -9.08 1.15 6.55
C ASN A 187 -7.95 0.71 7.49
N SER A 188 -6.79 0.37 6.93
CA SER A 188 -5.65 -0.23 7.65
C SER A 188 -5.15 0.62 8.83
N GLY A 189 -5.25 1.94 8.72
CA GLY A 189 -4.83 2.87 9.76
C GLY A 189 -5.62 2.80 11.06
N LEU A 190 -6.82 2.20 11.06
CA LEU A 190 -7.60 1.92 12.26
C LEU A 190 -6.92 0.83 13.11
N PHE A 191 -6.39 -0.20 12.46
CA PHE A 191 -5.85 -1.40 13.11
C PHE A 191 -4.33 -1.35 13.27
N TRP A 192 -3.64 -0.66 12.36
CA TRP A 192 -2.20 -0.39 12.42
C TRP A 192 -1.92 1.11 12.23
N PRO A 193 -2.18 1.94 13.27
CA PRO A 193 -2.07 3.39 13.16
C PRO A 193 -0.64 3.86 12.86
N ARG A 194 -0.54 4.94 12.08
CA ARG A 194 0.74 5.61 11.80
C ARG A 194 1.40 6.09 13.10
N ARG A 195 2.71 5.85 13.24
CA ARG A 195 3.55 6.31 14.36
C ARG A 195 3.09 5.86 15.74
N LYS A 196 2.19 4.88 15.85
CA LYS A 196 1.80 4.28 17.13
C LYS A 196 2.34 2.87 17.21
N PHE A 197 2.68 2.45 18.42
CA PHE A 197 3.17 1.10 18.69
C PHE A 197 2.04 0.06 18.68
N MET A 198 0.86 0.47 19.15
CA MET A 198 -0.28 -0.42 19.33
C MET A 198 -0.85 -0.92 18.00
N ARG A 199 -1.23 -2.21 18.00
CA ARG A 199 -1.98 -2.88 16.94
C ARG A 199 -3.28 -3.38 17.52
N TYR A 200 -4.34 -3.32 16.71
CA TYR A 200 -5.68 -3.63 17.18
C TYR A 200 -6.29 -4.76 16.35
N PRO A 201 -7.05 -5.69 17.00
CA PRO A 201 -7.78 -6.73 16.28
C PRO A 201 -8.92 -6.14 15.45
N GLY A 202 -9.34 -6.87 14.43
CA GLY A 202 -10.45 -6.52 13.55
C GLY A 202 -10.14 -6.85 12.11
N THR A 203 -10.88 -6.27 11.16
CA THR A 203 -10.74 -6.59 9.74
C THR A 203 -10.25 -5.37 8.96
N ILE A 204 -9.05 -5.48 8.40
CA ILE A 204 -8.56 -4.54 7.37
C ILE A 204 -9.22 -4.94 6.06
N VAL A 205 -10.04 -4.04 5.53
CA VAL A 205 -10.66 -4.21 4.22
C VAL A 205 -9.82 -3.47 3.17
N VAL A 206 -9.53 -4.17 2.06
CA VAL A 206 -8.95 -3.62 0.84
C VAL A 206 -10.02 -3.66 -0.24
N SER A 207 -10.51 -2.52 -0.68
CA SER A 207 -11.59 -2.39 -1.66
C SER A 207 -11.04 -1.88 -3.00
N PHE A 208 -11.08 -2.73 -4.02
CA PHE A 208 -10.80 -2.36 -5.40
C PHE A 208 -12.05 -1.74 -6.01
N LEU A 209 -11.96 -0.46 -6.39
CA LEU A 209 -13.09 0.28 -6.93
C LEU A 209 -13.18 0.15 -8.45
N PRO A 210 -14.33 0.45 -9.08
CA PRO A 210 -14.47 0.38 -10.52
C PRO A 210 -13.37 1.17 -11.24
N PRO A 211 -12.76 0.59 -12.30
CA PRO A 211 -11.66 1.22 -13.00
C PRO A 211 -12.11 2.50 -13.73
N VAL A 212 -11.28 3.52 -13.64
CA VAL A 212 -11.43 4.74 -14.44
C VAL A 212 -10.72 4.51 -15.77
N PRO A 213 -11.43 4.56 -16.93
CA PRO A 213 -10.82 4.31 -18.23
C PRO A 213 -9.79 5.38 -18.56
N PRO A 214 -8.75 5.07 -19.37
CA PRO A 214 -7.78 6.05 -19.82
C PRO A 214 -8.41 7.07 -20.75
N GLY A 215 -7.77 8.24 -20.89
CA GLY A 215 -8.14 9.27 -21.88
C GLY A 215 -9.27 10.19 -21.46
N LEU A 216 -9.79 10.12 -20.24
CA LEU A 216 -10.74 11.12 -19.76
C LEU A 216 -10.04 12.47 -19.54
N PRO A 217 -10.77 13.59 -19.69
CA PRO A 217 -10.25 14.90 -19.29
C PRO A 217 -9.74 14.85 -17.85
N ARG A 218 -8.55 15.41 -17.61
CA ARG A 218 -7.84 15.35 -16.31
C ARG A 218 -8.72 15.73 -15.10
N LYS A 219 -9.58 16.75 -15.26
CA LYS A 219 -10.52 17.16 -14.20
C LYS A 219 -11.53 16.08 -13.88
N VAL A 220 -12.07 15.42 -14.91
CA VAL A 220 -13.06 14.34 -14.76
C VAL A 220 -12.43 13.10 -14.12
N ALA A 221 -11.23 12.72 -14.57
CA ALA A 221 -10.48 11.60 -13.99
C ALA A 221 -10.17 11.87 -12.52
N LYS A 222 -9.67 13.06 -12.19
CA LYS A 222 -9.40 13.50 -10.82
C LYS A 222 -10.65 13.32 -9.94
N GLU A 223 -11.77 13.90 -10.35
CA GLU A 223 -13.01 13.87 -9.59
C GLU A 223 -13.51 12.44 -9.36
N ARG A 224 -13.46 11.58 -10.39
CA ARG A 224 -13.86 10.18 -10.27
C ARG A 224 -12.97 9.39 -9.31
N ILE A 225 -11.65 9.53 -9.44
CA ILE A 225 -10.68 8.82 -8.59
C ILE A 225 -10.81 9.27 -7.14
N GLU A 226 -10.75 10.58 -6.89
CA GLU A 226 -10.75 11.12 -5.53
C GLU A 226 -12.09 10.92 -4.83
N SER A 227 -13.23 11.18 -5.50
CA SER A 227 -14.54 10.97 -4.90
C SER A 227 -14.80 9.51 -4.56
N ALA A 228 -14.41 8.57 -5.42
CA ALA A 228 -14.54 7.14 -5.17
C ALA A 228 -13.69 6.71 -3.97
N LEU A 229 -12.41 7.12 -3.91
CA LEU A 229 -11.52 6.83 -2.79
C LEU A 229 -12.06 7.36 -1.45
N GLU A 230 -12.56 8.60 -1.43
CA GLU A 230 -13.05 9.22 -0.21
C GLU A 230 -14.38 8.64 0.24
N ALA A 231 -15.31 8.38 -0.70
CA ALA A 231 -16.59 7.77 -0.37
C ALA A 231 -16.41 6.39 0.26
N GLU A 232 -15.63 5.52 -0.40
CA GLU A 232 -15.36 4.19 0.10
C GLU A 232 -14.57 4.20 1.40
N SER A 233 -13.53 5.04 1.52
CA SER A 233 -12.76 5.14 2.77
C SER A 233 -13.63 5.53 3.95
N ARG A 234 -14.60 6.48 3.77
CA ARG A 234 -15.56 6.84 4.82
C ARG A 234 -16.49 5.67 5.15
N SER A 235 -16.97 4.94 4.14
CA SER A 235 -17.81 3.75 4.33
C SER A 235 -17.09 2.68 5.16
N LEU A 236 -15.85 2.34 4.80
CA LEU A 236 -15.03 1.35 5.50
C LEU A 236 -14.72 1.76 6.95
N ILE A 237 -14.53 3.04 7.22
CA ILE A 237 -14.33 3.56 8.58
C ILE A 237 -15.62 3.42 9.40
N ALA A 238 -16.77 3.78 8.81
CA ALA A 238 -18.07 3.66 9.48
C ALA A 238 -18.42 2.21 9.79
N GLU A 239 -18.20 1.30 8.83
CA GLU A 239 -18.41 -0.15 9.02
C GLU A 239 -17.53 -0.68 10.16
N ALA A 240 -16.23 -0.39 10.16
CA ALA A 240 -15.32 -0.85 11.21
C ALA A 240 -15.71 -0.33 12.60
N ARG A 241 -16.27 0.88 12.71
CA ARG A 241 -16.78 1.43 13.97
C ARG A 241 -18.04 0.72 14.46
N MET A 242 -18.92 0.34 13.54
CA MET A 242 -20.12 -0.44 13.88
C MET A 242 -19.79 -1.85 14.36
N ASP A 243 -18.83 -2.51 13.69
CA ASP A 243 -18.38 -3.85 14.05
C ASP A 243 -17.61 -3.92 15.36
N SER A 244 -16.98 -2.80 15.77
CA SER A 244 -16.14 -2.72 16.97
C SER A 244 -16.36 -1.41 17.73
N PRO A 245 -17.54 -1.19 18.31
CA PRO A 245 -17.90 0.09 18.95
C PRO A 245 -17.06 0.42 20.19
N THR A 246 -16.39 -0.57 20.78
CA THR A 246 -15.50 -0.40 21.94
C THR A 246 -14.01 -0.31 21.55
N ALA A 247 -13.71 -0.35 20.26
CA ALA A 247 -12.32 -0.25 19.81
C ALA A 247 -11.74 1.16 20.06
N PRO A 248 -10.43 1.27 20.33
CA PRO A 248 -9.80 2.56 20.66
C PRO A 248 -9.90 3.65 19.58
N PHE A 249 -10.25 3.26 18.36
CA PHE A 249 -10.47 4.16 17.23
C PHE A 249 -11.93 4.62 17.07
N SER A 250 -12.87 4.04 17.83
CA SER A 250 -14.30 4.40 17.76
C SER A 250 -14.58 5.79 18.34
N ASN A 251 -13.73 6.27 19.24
CA ASN A 251 -13.90 7.52 20.00
C ASN A 251 -13.03 8.70 19.52
N SER A 252 -12.43 8.63 18.32
CA SER A 252 -11.50 9.67 17.85
C SER A 252 -12.16 10.85 17.13
N GLU A 253 -13.37 11.23 17.56
CA GLU A 253 -13.99 12.53 17.27
C GLU A 253 -14.14 13.29 18.58
N LYS A 254 -13.04 13.90 19.06
CA LYS A 254 -13.05 15.07 19.96
C LYS A 254 -11.83 15.91 19.65
#